data_c7b68ea2bafcb24fbf7976409009540c
#
_entry.id   c7b68ea2bafcb24fbf7976409009540c
#
_cell.length_a   1.000
_cell.length_b   1.000
_cell.length_c   1.000
_cell.angle_alpha   90.00
_cell.angle_beta   90.00
_cell.angle_gamma   90.00
#
_symmetry.space_group_name_H-M   'P 1'
#
loop_
_entity.id
_entity.type
_entity.pdbx_description
1 polymer ?
#
loop_
_entity_poly.entity_id
_entity_poly.type
_entity_poly.pdbx_seq_one_letter_code
_entity_poly.pdbx_strand_id
1 'polypeptide(L)'
;IKSAAGTGTDATALIISRTGNINAVGFRSAPIIFTAEADPMDGSWGPENGNAWGGLIILGNAPINSDRNKNSWTEGTTITDTVEGIPEFLPEASRVFGGTDPEESSGTLSDVSTRFGGSEVAQDAEINGLTLGGVGRGTQIDHIEVFANSDDSIEFFGGTVDLKYAVAAHGGDDGFDYDQGWEGRGQFWVYVG
;
A
#
# COMPACT_ATOMS: atom_id res chain seq x y z
N ILE A 1 -3.46 14.91 5.32
CA ILE A 1 -4.05 14.74 3.97
C ILE A 1 -5.33 13.93 4.15
N LYS A 2 -6.43 14.44 3.62
CA LYS A 2 -7.74 13.77 3.74
C LYS A 2 -8.24 13.36 2.36
N SER A 3 -8.72 12.12 2.25
CA SER A 3 -9.35 11.57 1.06
C SER A 3 -10.87 11.62 1.22
N ALA A 4 -11.59 11.89 0.12
CA ALA A 4 -13.05 11.78 0.12
C ALA A 4 -13.46 10.35 0.52
N ALA A 5 -14.59 10.24 1.21
CA ALA A 5 -15.17 8.95 1.52
C ALA A 5 -15.68 8.28 0.23
N GLY A 6 -15.57 6.95 0.16
CA GLY A 6 -16.10 6.18 -0.95
C GLY A 6 -15.88 4.70 -0.71
N THR A 7 -16.86 3.91 -1.12
CA THR A 7 -16.83 2.44 -1.09
C THR A 7 -17.34 1.89 -2.42
N GLY A 8 -17.09 0.63 -2.72
CA GLY A 8 -17.46 0.04 -3.99
C GLY A 8 -16.81 0.81 -5.16
N THR A 9 -17.55 1.08 -6.21
CA THR A 9 -17.08 1.79 -7.40
C THR A 9 -16.69 3.26 -7.16
N ASP A 10 -17.05 3.82 -6.01
CA ASP A 10 -16.73 5.19 -5.61
C ASP A 10 -15.57 5.24 -4.60
N ALA A 11 -14.92 4.10 -4.33
CA ALA A 11 -13.75 4.03 -3.45
C ALA A 11 -12.65 4.99 -3.93
N THR A 12 -12.01 5.67 -2.99
CA THR A 12 -10.96 6.63 -3.27
C THR A 12 -9.63 6.14 -2.71
N ALA A 13 -8.56 6.26 -3.46
CA ALA A 13 -7.22 5.92 -3.01
C ALA A 13 -6.20 6.95 -3.52
N LEU A 14 -5.07 7.08 -2.83
CA LEU A 14 -3.93 7.80 -3.35
C LEU A 14 -2.98 6.80 -4.03
N ILE A 15 -2.87 6.91 -5.35
CA ILE A 15 -2.02 6.01 -6.14
C ILE A 15 -0.79 6.75 -6.62
N ILE A 16 0.38 6.24 -6.25
CA ILE A 16 1.66 6.62 -6.85
C ILE A 16 1.92 5.65 -8.00
N SER A 17 1.78 6.13 -9.21
CA SER A 17 1.92 5.31 -10.42
C SER A 17 3.34 4.76 -10.58
N ARG A 18 3.49 3.70 -11.37
CA ARG A 18 4.76 2.98 -11.60
C ARG A 18 5.97 3.85 -12.01
N THR A 19 5.72 5.03 -12.53
CA THR A 19 6.77 6.02 -12.87
C THR A 19 6.70 7.28 -12.01
N GLY A 20 5.82 7.27 -11.01
CA GLY A 20 5.64 8.36 -10.08
C GLY A 20 6.63 8.31 -8.92
N ASN A 21 6.70 9.39 -8.19
CA ASN A 21 7.51 9.49 -6.99
C ASN A 21 6.71 10.16 -5.89
N ILE A 22 6.77 9.62 -4.69
CA ILE A 22 6.24 10.26 -3.49
C ILE A 22 7.37 10.80 -2.62
N ASN A 23 7.19 11.98 -2.08
CA ASN A 23 8.06 12.52 -1.05
C ASN A 23 7.21 12.94 0.16
N ALA A 24 6.97 11.99 1.04
CA ALA A 24 6.18 12.16 2.25
C ALA A 24 7.08 11.95 3.47
N VAL A 25 7.80 13.00 3.85
CA VAL A 25 8.71 13.00 5.00
C VAL A 25 8.12 13.86 6.10
N GLY A 26 7.55 13.20 7.10
CA GLY A 26 7.05 13.84 8.32
C GLY A 26 8.13 14.00 9.37
N PHE A 27 7.70 14.15 10.60
CA PHE A 27 8.54 14.15 11.79
C PHE A 27 7.88 13.33 12.89
N ARG A 28 8.64 12.69 13.73
CA ARG A 28 8.12 11.92 14.87
C ARG A 28 7.10 12.70 15.72
N SER A 29 7.26 14.00 15.88
CA SER A 29 6.33 14.87 16.62
C SER A 29 5.20 15.45 15.77
N ALA A 30 5.25 15.28 14.45
CA ALA A 30 4.28 15.79 13.49
C ALA A 30 4.30 14.90 12.24
N PRO A 31 3.78 13.65 12.33
CA PRO A 31 3.74 12.73 11.20
C PRO A 31 2.80 13.26 10.12
N ILE A 32 3.04 12.84 8.89
CA ILE A 32 2.07 13.03 7.82
C ILE A 32 0.97 12.00 7.99
N ILE A 33 -0.27 12.46 8.11
CA ILE A 33 -1.42 11.59 8.28
C ILE A 33 -2.25 11.59 7.00
N PHE A 34 -2.45 10.39 6.43
CA PHE A 34 -3.42 10.12 5.38
C PHE A 34 -4.65 9.48 6.02
N THR A 35 -5.83 10.04 5.80
CA THR A 35 -7.06 9.61 6.47
C THR A 35 -8.29 9.99 5.64
N ALA A 36 -9.46 9.51 6.05
CA ALA A 36 -10.73 9.89 5.46
C ALA A 36 -11.08 11.37 5.76
N GLU A 37 -11.81 12.01 4.84
CA GLU A 37 -12.28 13.40 5.02
C GLU A 37 -13.11 13.57 6.29
N ALA A 38 -13.91 12.57 6.63
CA ALA A 38 -14.79 12.57 7.80
C ALA A 38 -14.06 12.41 9.13
N ASP A 39 -12.81 11.94 9.16
CA ASP A 39 -12.02 11.82 10.39
C ASP A 39 -11.86 13.20 11.04
N PRO A 40 -12.37 13.43 12.27
CA PRO A 40 -12.27 14.72 12.94
C PRO A 40 -10.83 15.06 13.38
N MET A 41 -9.92 14.10 13.37
CA MET A 41 -8.51 14.26 13.81
C MET A 41 -8.37 14.62 15.30
N ASP A 42 -9.36 14.37 16.11
CA ASP A 42 -9.39 14.67 17.55
C ASP A 42 -9.27 13.43 18.45
N GLY A 43 -9.09 12.26 17.81
CA GLY A 43 -8.99 10.97 18.49
C GLY A 43 -10.34 10.35 18.88
N SER A 44 -11.46 10.91 18.43
CA SER A 44 -12.79 10.35 18.70
C SER A 44 -13.13 9.14 17.82
N TRP A 45 -12.46 8.98 16.68
CA TRP A 45 -12.59 7.81 15.83
C TRP A 45 -11.77 6.64 16.36
N GLY A 46 -12.43 5.50 16.55
CA GLY A 46 -11.82 4.23 16.94
C GLY A 46 -11.64 3.26 15.78
N PRO A 47 -11.17 2.04 16.05
CA PRO A 47 -10.93 1.01 15.03
C PRO A 47 -12.16 0.65 14.18
N GLU A 48 -13.37 0.84 14.72
CA GLU A 48 -14.63 0.58 14.02
C GLU A 48 -14.91 1.50 12.82
N ASN A 49 -14.11 2.52 12.63
CA ASN A 49 -14.25 3.48 11.53
C ASN A 49 -13.38 3.13 10.30
N GLY A 50 -12.83 1.94 10.21
CA GLY A 50 -12.21 1.41 8.99
C GLY A 50 -13.15 1.47 7.78
N ASN A 51 -12.64 1.13 6.58
CA ASN A 51 -13.41 1.18 5.33
C ASN A 51 -13.94 2.59 4.96
N ALA A 52 -13.30 3.64 5.44
CA ALA A 52 -13.76 5.02 5.18
C ALA A 52 -13.15 5.63 3.90
N TRP A 53 -12.08 5.07 3.40
CA TRP A 53 -11.43 5.35 2.11
C TRP A 53 -10.54 4.15 1.73
N GLY A 54 -9.98 4.11 0.51
CA GLY A 54 -9.15 2.98 0.11
C GLY A 54 -7.87 2.90 0.93
N GLY A 55 -6.87 3.65 0.56
CA GLY A 55 -5.55 3.58 1.17
C GLY A 55 -4.49 4.26 0.32
N LEU A 56 -3.24 4.00 0.65
CA LEU A 56 -2.07 4.46 -0.08
C LEU A 56 -1.49 3.31 -0.91
N ILE A 57 -1.40 3.50 -2.23
CA ILE A 57 -0.91 2.51 -3.18
C ILE A 57 0.36 3.06 -3.84
N ILE A 58 1.44 2.29 -3.81
CA ILE A 58 2.70 2.64 -4.49
C ILE A 58 3.03 1.53 -5.47
N LEU A 59 3.18 1.90 -6.74
CA LEU A 59 3.46 0.98 -7.85
C LEU A 59 4.87 1.20 -8.36
N GLY A 60 5.69 0.16 -8.30
CA GLY A 60 7.07 0.18 -8.75
C GLY A 60 7.32 -0.70 -9.97
N ASN A 61 8.58 -0.73 -10.38
CA ASN A 61 9.08 -1.46 -11.54
C ASN A 61 10.08 -2.57 -11.17
N ALA A 62 10.07 -2.98 -9.89
CA ALA A 62 10.89 -4.09 -9.43
C ALA A 62 10.25 -5.44 -9.80
N PRO A 63 11.05 -6.53 -9.85
CA PRO A 63 10.55 -7.85 -10.22
C PRO A 63 9.48 -8.38 -9.28
N ILE A 64 8.52 -9.10 -9.88
CA ILE A 64 7.58 -9.97 -9.20
C ILE A 64 7.69 -11.37 -9.81
N ASN A 65 7.33 -12.43 -9.07
CA ASN A 65 7.50 -13.81 -9.54
C ASN A 65 6.24 -14.45 -10.10
N SER A 66 5.10 -13.84 -9.96
CA SER A 66 3.80 -14.32 -10.47
C SER A 66 2.81 -13.17 -10.63
N ASP A 67 1.79 -13.37 -11.41
CA ASP A 67 0.64 -12.49 -11.53
C ASP A 67 -0.63 -13.13 -10.90
N ARG A 68 -1.72 -12.37 -10.79
CA ARG A 68 -3.01 -12.86 -10.30
C ARG A 68 -3.59 -14.03 -11.09
N ASN A 69 -3.18 -14.22 -12.36
CA ASN A 69 -3.57 -15.36 -13.17
C ASN A 69 -2.67 -16.57 -12.92
N LYS A 70 -1.79 -16.50 -11.90
CA LYS A 70 -0.84 -17.55 -11.54
C LYS A 70 0.17 -17.91 -12.63
N ASN A 71 0.43 -16.97 -13.55
CA ASN A 71 1.57 -17.07 -14.43
C ASN A 71 2.82 -16.85 -13.60
N SER A 72 3.72 -17.83 -13.59
CA SER A 72 4.95 -17.75 -12.81
C SER A 72 6.09 -17.22 -13.67
N TRP A 73 7.03 -16.55 -13.00
CA TRP A 73 8.27 -16.10 -13.63
C TRP A 73 9.04 -17.30 -14.23
N THR A 74 9.55 -17.10 -15.41
CA THR A 74 10.53 -18.02 -16.06
C THR A 74 11.70 -17.20 -16.56
N GLU A 75 12.88 -17.83 -16.70
CA GLU A 75 14.08 -17.14 -17.17
C GLU A 75 13.83 -16.41 -18.50
N GLY A 76 14.16 -15.12 -18.53
CA GLY A 76 13.98 -14.25 -19.68
C GLY A 76 12.58 -13.63 -19.83
N THR A 77 11.67 -13.86 -18.87
CA THR A 77 10.35 -13.20 -18.86
C THR A 77 10.31 -12.04 -17.86
N THR A 78 9.47 -11.06 -18.17
CA THR A 78 9.08 -10.00 -17.24
C THR A 78 7.62 -10.21 -16.89
N ILE A 79 7.32 -10.27 -15.61
CA ILE A 79 5.94 -10.36 -15.13
C ILE A 79 5.51 -8.99 -14.63
N THR A 80 4.29 -8.63 -14.96
CA THR A 80 3.57 -7.47 -14.42
C THR A 80 2.19 -7.91 -13.97
N ASP A 81 1.65 -7.22 -12.99
CA ASP A 81 0.27 -7.43 -12.54
C ASP A 81 -0.45 -6.10 -12.37
N THR A 82 -1.73 -6.16 -12.03
CA THR A 82 -2.55 -4.99 -11.73
C THR A 82 -3.03 -5.07 -10.29
N VAL A 83 -3.04 -3.93 -9.61
CA VAL A 83 -3.58 -3.85 -8.25
C VAL A 83 -5.05 -4.25 -8.27
N GLU A 84 -5.42 -5.05 -7.30
CA GLU A 84 -6.77 -5.52 -7.08
C GLU A 84 -7.74 -4.34 -6.88
N GLY A 85 -8.98 -4.51 -7.33
CA GLY A 85 -10.00 -3.49 -7.19
C GLY A 85 -9.82 -2.20 -7.98
N ILE A 86 -8.66 -1.94 -8.57
CA ILE A 86 -8.43 -0.73 -9.36
C ILE A 86 -9.06 -0.89 -10.75
N PRO A 87 -10.01 -0.01 -11.16
CA PRO A 87 -10.76 -0.16 -12.39
C PRO A 87 -9.89 -0.14 -13.65
N GLU A 88 -10.21 -1.01 -14.61
CA GLU A 88 -9.48 -1.14 -15.88
C GLU A 88 -9.54 0.12 -16.77
N PHE A 89 -10.52 1.00 -16.57
CA PHE A 89 -10.62 2.24 -17.32
C PHE A 89 -9.59 3.30 -16.90
N LEU A 90 -8.93 3.11 -15.73
CA LEU A 90 -7.82 3.98 -15.34
C LEU A 90 -6.58 3.74 -16.21
N PRO A 91 -5.72 4.76 -16.38
CA PRO A 91 -4.47 4.59 -17.11
C PRO A 91 -3.64 3.41 -16.57
N GLU A 92 -3.03 2.65 -17.47
CA GLU A 92 -2.19 1.50 -17.10
C GLU A 92 -1.13 1.86 -16.05
N ALA A 93 -0.49 3.01 -16.17
CA ALA A 93 0.51 3.49 -15.21
C ALA A 93 -0.04 3.67 -13.79
N SER A 94 -1.35 3.78 -13.61
CA SER A 94 -2.01 3.92 -12.30
C SER A 94 -2.52 2.61 -11.72
N ARG A 95 -2.30 1.48 -12.38
CA ARG A 95 -2.80 0.17 -11.91
C ARG A 95 -1.81 -0.97 -12.10
N VAL A 96 -0.84 -0.85 -13.01
CA VAL A 96 0.13 -1.90 -13.30
C VAL A 96 1.40 -1.69 -12.49
N PHE A 97 1.92 -2.78 -11.94
CA PHE A 97 3.19 -2.85 -11.22
C PHE A 97 4.04 -4.03 -11.71
N GLY A 98 5.27 -4.09 -11.22
CA GLY A 98 6.23 -5.12 -11.61
C GLY A 98 7.05 -4.73 -12.83
N GLY A 99 8.19 -5.36 -12.98
CA GLY A 99 9.14 -5.06 -14.03
C GLY A 99 10.48 -5.76 -13.85
N THR A 100 11.58 -5.07 -14.14
CA THR A 100 12.91 -5.67 -14.18
C THR A 100 13.97 -4.93 -13.36
N ASP A 101 13.61 -3.82 -12.70
CA ASP A 101 14.58 -3.01 -11.97
C ASP A 101 14.43 -3.16 -10.45
N PRO A 102 15.23 -4.05 -9.81
CA PRO A 102 15.14 -4.24 -8.37
C PRO A 102 15.64 -3.03 -7.56
N GLU A 103 16.35 -2.09 -8.19
CA GLU A 103 16.90 -0.88 -7.55
C GLU A 103 16.05 0.38 -7.80
N GLU A 104 14.88 0.23 -8.48
CA GLU A 104 14.02 1.37 -8.75
C GLU A 104 13.61 2.09 -7.47
N SER A 105 13.24 3.37 -7.60
CA SER A 105 12.81 4.20 -6.48
C SER A 105 11.49 4.90 -6.78
N SER A 106 10.49 4.59 -5.98
CA SER A 106 9.22 5.31 -5.93
C SER A 106 9.24 6.48 -4.92
N GLY A 107 10.41 6.81 -4.34
CA GLY A 107 10.61 7.97 -3.48
C GLY A 107 10.83 7.65 -2.00
N THR A 108 10.25 8.48 -1.11
CA THR A 108 10.48 8.37 0.34
C THR A 108 9.16 8.52 1.10
N LEU A 109 8.92 7.56 2.02
CA LEU A 109 7.91 7.64 3.08
C LEU A 109 8.62 7.53 4.42
N SER A 110 8.51 8.55 5.26
CA SER A 110 9.07 8.52 6.62
C SER A 110 8.19 9.31 7.59
N ASP A 111 7.96 8.76 8.79
CA ASP A 111 7.03 9.31 9.77
C ASP A 111 5.62 9.56 9.15
N VAL A 112 5.01 8.49 8.63
CA VAL A 112 3.70 8.51 7.95
C VAL A 112 2.72 7.60 8.69
N SER A 113 1.49 8.06 8.84
CA SER A 113 0.37 7.28 9.36
C SER A 113 -0.75 7.23 8.34
N THR A 114 -1.20 6.03 7.97
CA THR A 114 -2.38 5.79 7.14
C THR A 114 -3.50 5.25 8.04
N ARG A 115 -4.66 5.86 8.02
CA ARG A 115 -5.73 5.54 8.97
C ARG A 115 -7.07 5.35 8.29
N PHE A 116 -7.86 4.39 8.82
CA PHE A 116 -9.26 4.15 8.46
C PHE A 116 -9.47 3.80 6.99
N GLY A 117 -8.48 3.14 6.39
CA GLY A 117 -8.53 2.64 5.02
C GLY A 117 -9.27 1.30 4.89
N GLY A 118 -9.06 0.63 3.77
CA GLY A 118 -9.55 -0.72 3.53
C GLY A 118 -10.87 -0.76 2.76
N SER A 119 -11.16 0.21 1.91
CA SER A 119 -12.40 0.19 1.14
C SER A 119 -12.49 -1.05 0.27
N GLU A 120 -13.55 -1.82 0.48
CA GLU A 120 -13.99 -2.86 -0.46
C GLU A 120 -14.46 -2.20 -1.76
N VAL A 121 -13.85 -2.55 -2.88
CA VAL A 121 -14.17 -2.02 -4.20
C VAL A 121 -15.05 -2.97 -5.01
N ALA A 122 -14.95 -4.27 -4.75
CA ALA A 122 -15.80 -5.34 -5.26
C ALA A 122 -15.73 -6.52 -4.29
N GLN A 123 -16.56 -7.54 -4.49
CA GLN A 123 -16.48 -8.76 -3.69
C GLN A 123 -15.08 -9.39 -3.82
N ASP A 124 -14.46 -9.69 -2.68
CA ASP A 124 -13.12 -10.24 -2.56
C ASP A 124 -12.03 -9.35 -3.25
N ALA A 125 -12.22 -8.03 -3.21
CA ALA A 125 -11.30 -7.04 -3.78
C ALA A 125 -11.29 -5.76 -2.93
N GLU A 126 -10.42 -5.72 -1.96
CA GLU A 126 -10.22 -4.64 -1.00
C GLU A 126 -8.92 -3.88 -1.29
N ILE A 127 -8.81 -2.70 -0.74
CA ILE A 127 -7.58 -1.90 -0.80
C ILE A 127 -6.92 -1.93 0.57
N ASN A 128 -5.63 -2.28 0.60
CA ASN A 128 -4.85 -2.29 1.82
C ASN A 128 -4.54 -0.90 2.35
N GLY A 129 -4.18 -0.78 3.61
CA GLY A 129 -3.80 0.50 4.21
C GLY A 129 -2.57 1.12 3.53
N LEU A 130 -1.56 0.28 3.26
CA LEU A 130 -0.41 0.58 2.41
C LEU A 130 -0.16 -0.60 1.48
N THR A 131 -0.39 -0.41 0.19
CA THR A 131 -0.09 -1.40 -0.86
C THR A 131 1.24 -1.07 -1.54
N LEU A 132 2.14 -2.04 -1.61
CA LEU A 132 3.46 -1.93 -2.22
C LEU A 132 3.60 -2.93 -3.38
N GLY A 133 3.17 -2.53 -4.59
CA GLY A 133 3.22 -3.40 -5.78
C GLY A 133 4.52 -3.25 -6.55
N GLY A 134 5.39 -4.28 -6.55
CA GLY A 134 6.65 -4.27 -7.30
C GLY A 134 7.57 -3.11 -6.97
N VAL A 135 7.59 -2.65 -5.71
CA VAL A 135 8.41 -1.51 -5.29
C VAL A 135 9.86 -1.93 -5.07
N GLY A 136 10.80 -1.15 -5.61
CA GLY A 136 12.22 -1.46 -5.56
C GLY A 136 12.94 -0.95 -4.32
N ARG A 137 14.12 -1.50 -4.03
CA ARG A 137 14.92 -1.20 -2.84
C ARG A 137 15.54 0.21 -2.83
N GLY A 138 15.49 0.93 -3.94
CA GLY A 138 15.82 2.34 -3.97
C GLY A 138 14.78 3.23 -3.28
N THR A 139 13.58 2.71 -3.03
CA THR A 139 12.53 3.39 -2.27
C THR A 139 12.85 3.32 -0.78
N GLN A 140 12.77 4.46 -0.11
CA GLN A 140 12.99 4.53 1.33
C GLN A 140 11.64 4.54 2.07
N ILE A 141 11.41 3.53 2.93
CA ILE A 141 10.19 3.44 3.74
C ILE A 141 10.57 3.13 5.19
N ASP A 142 10.27 4.04 6.09
CA ASP A 142 10.50 3.86 7.51
C ASP A 142 9.51 4.64 8.39
N HIS A 143 9.35 4.22 9.66
CA HIS A 143 8.45 4.83 10.64
C HIS A 143 7.03 4.98 10.13
N ILE A 144 6.43 3.86 9.71
CA ILE A 144 5.08 3.78 9.17
C ILE A 144 4.11 3.25 10.23
N GLU A 145 2.96 3.90 10.33
CA GLU A 145 1.80 3.39 11.05
C GLU A 145 0.66 3.16 10.06
N VAL A 146 0.03 1.99 10.13
CA VAL A 146 -1.30 1.77 9.57
C VAL A 146 -2.25 1.47 10.72
N PHE A 147 -3.33 2.22 10.80
CA PHE A 147 -4.29 2.13 11.88
C PHE A 147 -5.71 1.93 11.36
N ALA A 148 -6.39 0.89 11.85
CA ALA A 148 -7.80 0.59 11.56
C ALA A 148 -8.09 0.48 10.05
N ASN A 149 -7.31 -0.35 9.34
CA ASN A 149 -7.64 -0.75 7.98
C ASN A 149 -8.63 -1.93 8.00
N SER A 150 -9.61 -1.97 7.09
CA SER A 150 -10.61 -3.04 7.07
C SER A 150 -10.14 -4.32 6.41
N ASP A 151 -9.03 -4.27 5.71
CA ASP A 151 -8.32 -5.36 5.10
C ASP A 151 -6.89 -5.38 5.66
N ASP A 152 -5.90 -5.86 4.91
CA ASP A 152 -4.51 -5.88 5.36
C ASP A 152 -4.00 -4.47 5.69
N SER A 153 -3.20 -4.39 6.73
CA SER A 153 -2.59 -3.11 7.07
C SER A 153 -1.52 -2.73 6.05
N ILE A 154 -0.55 -3.62 5.81
CA ILE A 154 0.53 -3.40 4.83
C ILE A 154 0.71 -4.66 4.00
N GLU A 155 0.57 -4.54 2.69
CA GLU A 155 0.75 -5.66 1.77
C GLU A 155 1.82 -5.39 0.71
N PHE A 156 2.67 -6.41 0.49
CA PHE A 156 3.76 -6.40 -0.50
C PHE A 156 3.44 -7.38 -1.64
N PHE A 157 3.18 -6.86 -2.81
CA PHE A 157 3.06 -7.66 -4.04
C PHE A 157 4.41 -7.71 -4.76
N GLY A 158 5.26 -8.66 -4.38
CA GLY A 158 6.62 -8.78 -4.91
C GLY A 158 7.50 -7.56 -4.64
N GLY A 159 8.51 -7.35 -5.51
CA GLY A 159 9.44 -6.26 -5.34
C GLY A 159 10.56 -6.54 -4.33
N THR A 160 11.34 -5.51 -4.04
CA THR A 160 12.59 -5.63 -3.26
C THR A 160 12.73 -4.57 -2.17
N VAL A 161 11.68 -3.77 -1.93
CA VAL A 161 11.69 -2.67 -0.97
C VAL A 161 11.93 -3.17 0.46
N ASP A 162 12.71 -2.44 1.22
CA ASP A 162 12.91 -2.66 2.64
C ASP A 162 11.91 -1.82 3.46
N LEU A 163 11.40 -2.38 4.56
CA LEU A 163 10.57 -1.65 5.51
C LEU A 163 11.14 -1.77 6.92
N LYS A 164 11.34 -0.64 7.58
CA LYS A 164 11.87 -0.59 8.93
C LYS A 164 11.02 0.31 9.83
N TYR A 165 10.79 -0.13 11.07
CA TYR A 165 9.94 0.56 12.04
C TYR A 165 8.50 0.72 11.55
N ALA A 166 7.73 -0.36 11.54
CA ALA A 166 6.33 -0.35 11.15
C ALA A 166 5.41 -0.78 12.30
N VAL A 167 4.27 -0.12 12.41
CA VAL A 167 3.19 -0.48 13.30
C VAL A 167 1.93 -0.71 12.46
N ALA A 168 1.40 -1.92 12.53
CA ALA A 168 0.09 -2.27 12.02
C ALA A 168 -0.85 -2.46 13.23
N ALA A 169 -1.90 -1.66 13.32
CA ALA A 169 -2.82 -1.72 14.46
C ALA A 169 -4.27 -1.80 13.99
N HIS A 170 -4.98 -2.80 14.49
CA HIS A 170 -6.39 -3.04 14.19
C HIS A 170 -6.66 -3.22 12.69
N GLY A 171 -5.86 -4.05 12.01
CA GLY A 171 -6.14 -4.54 10.65
C GLY A 171 -7.30 -5.52 10.68
N GLY A 172 -8.09 -5.53 9.61
CA GLY A 172 -9.25 -6.41 9.47
C GLY A 172 -8.87 -7.83 9.09
N ASP A 173 -7.74 -8.01 8.41
CA ASP A 173 -7.13 -9.30 8.10
C ASP A 173 -5.69 -9.32 8.60
N ASP A 174 -4.68 -9.29 7.78
CA ASP A 174 -3.29 -9.38 8.23
C ASP A 174 -2.68 -8.01 8.60
N GLY A 175 -1.74 -8.03 9.54
CA GLY A 175 -0.94 -6.83 9.85
C GLY A 175 0.10 -6.56 8.77
N PHE A 176 0.70 -7.62 8.25
CA PHE A 176 1.71 -7.59 7.19
C PHE A 176 1.53 -8.82 6.32
N ASP A 177 1.06 -8.63 5.09
CA ASP A 177 1.03 -9.68 4.09
C ASP A 177 2.10 -9.48 3.01
N TYR A 178 2.56 -10.57 2.42
CA TYR A 178 3.56 -10.54 1.37
C TYR A 178 3.44 -11.75 0.45
N ASP A 179 3.25 -11.51 -0.81
CA ASP A 179 3.18 -12.53 -1.84
C ASP A 179 4.02 -12.15 -3.10
N GLN A 180 3.75 -12.81 -4.23
CA GLN A 180 4.39 -12.56 -5.54
C GLN A 180 5.92 -12.43 -5.48
N GLY A 181 6.55 -13.09 -4.47
CA GLY A 181 8.00 -13.17 -4.36
C GLY A 181 8.68 -11.91 -3.86
N TRP A 182 8.10 -11.24 -2.89
CA TRP A 182 8.79 -10.14 -2.21
C TRP A 182 10.15 -10.59 -1.64
N GLU A 183 11.22 -9.84 -1.99
CA GLU A 183 12.61 -10.11 -1.59
C GLU A 183 13.21 -8.98 -0.73
N GLY A 184 12.38 -8.17 -0.12
CA GLY A 184 12.82 -7.09 0.77
C GLY A 184 13.21 -7.58 2.17
N ARG A 185 13.56 -6.64 3.02
CA ARG A 185 13.92 -6.88 4.42
C ARG A 185 13.00 -6.11 5.36
N GLY A 186 12.51 -6.80 6.40
CA GLY A 186 11.69 -6.22 7.44
C GLY A 186 12.43 -6.15 8.77
N GLN A 187 12.31 -5.03 9.50
CA GLN A 187 12.90 -4.91 10.83
C GLN A 187 12.07 -3.99 11.74
N PHE A 188 11.85 -4.40 12.99
CA PHE A 188 11.10 -3.66 14.01
C PHE A 188 9.64 -3.44 13.60
N TRP A 189 8.96 -4.51 13.27
CA TRP A 189 7.53 -4.52 12.99
C TRP A 189 6.74 -4.91 14.23
N VAL A 190 5.63 -4.24 14.46
CA VAL A 190 4.70 -4.51 15.55
C VAL A 190 3.29 -4.61 14.98
N TYR A 191 2.61 -5.70 15.30
CA TYR A 191 1.19 -5.87 15.04
C TYR A 191 0.41 -5.80 16.36
N VAL A 192 -0.69 -5.07 16.36
CA VAL A 192 -1.64 -4.95 17.47
C VAL A 192 -3.04 -5.22 16.91
N GLY A 193 -3.63 -6.37 17.26
CA GLY A 193 -4.99 -6.80 16.89
C GLY A 193 -6.06 -6.21 17.81
#